data_5f037715ed9155a24aa1d3c97faacc11
#
_entry.id   5f037715ed9155a24aa1d3c97faacc11
#
_cell.length_a   1.000
_cell.length_b   1.000
_cell.length_c   1.000
_cell.angle_alpha   90.00
_cell.angle_beta   90.00
_cell.angle_gamma   90.00
#
_symmetry.space_group_name_H-M   'P 1'
#
loop_
_entity.id
_entity.type
_entity.pdbx_description
1 polymer ?
#
loop_
_entity_poly.entity_id
_entity_poly.type
_entity_poly.pdbx_seq_one_letter_code
_entity_poly.pdbx_strand_id
1 'polypeptide(L)'
;MVEKNLTLSKLWALLRQEEKKFGLDQLSLRERDVFQSILYLLGQNKQISLQNILDSCQHPRATFFRSLKKLRRKNIIKVSKDTFDSRKSFISVTKKYQ
;
A
#
# COMPACT_ATOMS: atom_id res chain seq x y z
N MET A 1 -5.48 -22.31 21.23
CA MET A 1 -6.51 -21.79 20.31
C MET A 1 -6.91 -20.37 20.68
N VAL A 2 -7.28 -20.15 21.94
CA VAL A 2 -7.62 -18.81 22.41
C VAL A 2 -6.43 -17.87 22.28
N GLU A 3 -5.21 -18.36 22.56
CA GLU A 3 -4.00 -17.55 22.46
C GLU A 3 -3.75 -17.03 21.05
N LYS A 4 -3.93 -17.86 20.02
CA LYS A 4 -3.77 -17.45 18.63
C LYS A 4 -4.76 -16.36 18.26
N ASN A 5 -6.01 -16.49 18.70
CA ASN A 5 -7.04 -15.50 18.44
C ASN A 5 -6.71 -14.18 19.12
N LEU A 6 -6.20 -14.23 20.35
CA LEU A 6 -5.78 -13.03 21.07
C LEU A 6 -4.62 -12.34 20.38
N THR A 7 -3.64 -13.10 19.88
CA THR A 7 -2.50 -12.53 19.16
C THR A 7 -2.94 -11.82 17.89
N LEU A 8 -3.79 -12.46 17.09
CA LEU A 8 -4.32 -11.85 15.88
C LEU A 8 -5.11 -10.59 16.19
N SER A 9 -5.95 -10.63 17.23
CA SER A 9 -6.74 -9.47 17.63
C SER A 9 -5.87 -8.31 18.08
N LYS A 10 -4.78 -8.60 18.78
CA LYS A 10 -3.84 -7.57 19.22
C LYS A 10 -3.13 -6.92 18.01
N LEU A 11 -2.70 -7.73 17.07
CA LEU A 11 -2.07 -7.22 15.85
C LEU A 11 -3.04 -6.36 15.04
N TRP A 12 -4.27 -6.82 14.92
CA TRP A 12 -5.31 -6.05 14.25
C TRP A 12 -5.54 -4.70 14.92
N ALA A 13 -5.64 -4.68 16.24
CA ALA A 13 -5.86 -3.46 17.00
C ALA A 13 -4.68 -2.49 16.86
N LEU A 14 -3.45 -3.00 16.92
CA LEU A 14 -2.26 -2.18 16.73
C LEU A 14 -2.22 -1.58 15.34
N LEU A 15 -2.55 -2.38 14.32
CA LEU A 15 -2.59 -1.89 12.95
C LEU A 15 -3.59 -0.75 12.80
N ARG A 16 -4.79 -0.91 13.36
CA ARG A 16 -5.82 0.14 13.30
C ARG A 16 -5.36 1.42 13.98
N GLN A 17 -4.69 1.30 15.13
CA GLN A 17 -4.15 2.46 15.85
C GLN A 17 -3.09 3.19 15.03
N GLU A 18 -2.17 2.45 14.42
CA GLU A 18 -1.13 3.03 13.58
C GLU A 18 -1.72 3.70 12.34
N GLU A 19 -2.69 3.07 11.70
CA GLU A 19 -3.37 3.65 10.56
C GLU A 19 -4.03 4.98 10.93
N LYS A 20 -4.65 5.05 12.09
CA LYS A 20 -5.31 6.27 12.56
C LYS A 20 -4.31 7.40 12.80
N LYS A 21 -3.13 7.08 13.37
CA LYS A 21 -2.08 8.07 13.58
C LYS A 21 -1.65 8.77 12.30
N PHE A 22 -1.64 8.04 11.19
CA PHE A 22 -1.23 8.57 9.89
C PHE A 22 -2.42 9.05 9.05
N GLY A 23 -3.62 9.05 9.60
CA GLY A 23 -4.82 9.48 8.86
C GLY A 23 -5.29 8.48 7.82
N LEU A 24 -4.79 7.25 7.85
CA LEU A 24 -5.15 6.21 6.89
C LEU A 24 -6.55 5.65 7.13
N ASP A 25 -7.13 5.92 8.30
CA ASP A 25 -8.52 5.54 8.60
C ASP A 25 -9.53 6.24 7.68
N GLN A 26 -9.11 7.30 6.97
CA GLN A 26 -9.92 7.95 5.95
C GLN A 26 -10.05 7.13 4.68
N LEU A 27 -9.21 6.13 4.52
CA LEU A 27 -9.20 5.26 3.35
C LEU A 27 -10.09 4.04 3.58
N SER A 28 -10.63 3.46 2.50
CA SER A 28 -11.33 2.20 2.58
C SER A 28 -10.36 1.07 2.94
N LEU A 29 -10.89 -0.06 3.37
CA LEU A 29 -10.06 -1.21 3.70
C LEU A 29 -9.26 -1.71 2.50
N ARG A 30 -9.86 -1.67 1.30
CA ARG A 30 -9.16 -2.05 0.06
C ARG A 30 -7.99 -1.14 -0.23
N GLU A 31 -8.18 0.16 -0.05
CA GLU A 31 -7.12 1.14 -0.26
C GLU A 31 -5.99 0.97 0.73
N ARG A 32 -6.33 0.70 2.00
CA ARG A 32 -5.33 0.43 3.02
C ARG A 32 -4.55 -0.84 2.71
N ASP A 33 -5.24 -1.87 2.22
CA ASP A 33 -4.59 -3.13 1.87
C ASP A 33 -3.62 -2.95 0.69
N VAL A 34 -4.01 -2.22 -0.33
CA VAL A 34 -3.12 -1.90 -1.45
C VAL A 34 -1.91 -1.12 -0.95
N PHE A 35 -2.12 -0.16 -0.08
CA PHE A 35 -1.02 0.64 0.49
C PHE A 35 -0.06 -0.23 1.30
N GLN A 36 -0.58 -1.15 2.11
CA GLN A 36 0.27 -2.05 2.89
C GLN A 36 1.09 -2.97 1.98
N SER A 37 0.53 -3.42 0.86
CA SER A 37 1.27 -4.20 -0.13
C SER A 37 2.44 -3.40 -0.70
N ILE A 38 2.22 -2.12 -0.97
CA ILE A 38 3.26 -1.22 -1.46
C ILE A 38 4.38 -1.09 -0.42
N LEU A 39 4.03 -0.82 0.84
CA LEU A 39 5.01 -0.67 1.91
C LEU A 39 5.82 -1.96 2.11
N TYR A 40 5.16 -3.10 2.07
CA TYR A 40 5.83 -4.37 2.25
C TYR A 40 6.88 -4.62 1.15
N LEU A 41 6.50 -4.37 -0.11
CA LEU A 41 7.41 -4.56 -1.23
C LEU A 41 8.56 -3.56 -1.21
N LEU A 42 8.28 -2.30 -0.84
CA LEU A 42 9.34 -1.30 -0.73
C LEU A 42 10.32 -1.62 0.39
N GLY A 43 9.85 -2.28 1.47
CA GLY A 43 10.72 -2.74 2.53
C GLY A 43 11.69 -3.83 2.09
N GLN A 44 11.36 -4.56 1.03
CA GLN A 44 12.20 -5.64 0.51
C GLN A 44 13.05 -5.20 -0.68
N ASN A 45 12.60 -4.21 -1.44
CA ASN A 45 13.24 -3.78 -2.68
C ASN A 45 13.35 -2.25 -2.69
N LYS A 46 14.47 -1.74 -3.19
CA LYS A 46 14.67 -0.29 -3.29
C LYS A 46 13.67 0.36 -4.24
N GLN A 47 13.24 -0.38 -5.25
CA GLN A 47 12.40 0.13 -6.30
C GLN A 47 11.38 -0.93 -6.70
N ILE A 48 10.12 -0.54 -6.82
CA ILE A 48 9.05 -1.46 -7.23
C ILE A 48 8.27 -0.85 -8.38
N SER A 49 7.90 -1.71 -9.34
CA SER A 49 7.09 -1.30 -10.47
C SER A 49 5.61 -1.51 -10.16
N LEU A 50 4.76 -0.86 -10.94
CA LEU A 50 3.31 -1.09 -10.87
C LEU A 50 2.98 -2.57 -11.07
N GLN A 51 3.69 -3.22 -12.00
CA GLN A 51 3.44 -4.63 -12.29
C GLN A 51 3.78 -5.52 -11.09
N ASN A 52 4.88 -5.22 -10.37
CA ASN A 52 5.24 -5.97 -9.17
C ASN A 52 4.12 -5.94 -8.13
N ILE A 53 3.53 -4.76 -7.92
CA ILE A 53 2.48 -4.61 -6.93
C ILE A 53 1.20 -5.29 -7.38
N LEU A 54 0.86 -5.13 -8.65
CA LEU A 54 -0.33 -5.78 -9.22
C LEU A 54 -0.25 -7.30 -9.09
N ASP A 55 0.93 -7.87 -9.34
CA ASP A 55 1.15 -9.32 -9.24
C ASP A 55 1.03 -9.80 -7.80
N SER A 56 1.43 -8.97 -6.82
CA SER A 56 1.38 -9.33 -5.40
C SER A 56 0.02 -9.05 -4.77
N CYS A 57 -0.75 -8.16 -5.37
CA CYS A 57 -2.02 -7.71 -4.84
C CYS A 57 -3.11 -8.75 -5.12
N GLN A 58 -3.93 -9.05 -4.12
CA GLN A 58 -5.00 -10.02 -4.24
C GLN A 58 -6.32 -9.41 -4.71
N HIS A 59 -6.29 -8.15 -5.10
CA HIS A 59 -7.51 -7.47 -5.58
C HIS A 59 -7.62 -7.53 -7.09
N PRO A 60 -8.84 -7.47 -7.64
CA PRO A 60 -9.02 -7.37 -9.09
C PRO A 60 -8.30 -6.14 -9.64
N ARG A 61 -7.87 -6.24 -10.89
CA ARG A 61 -7.12 -5.17 -11.56
C ARG A 61 -7.81 -3.80 -11.48
N ALA A 62 -9.12 -3.77 -11.73
CA ALA A 62 -9.89 -2.53 -11.67
C ALA A 62 -9.88 -1.91 -10.26
N THR A 63 -10.02 -2.75 -9.24
CA THR A 63 -9.98 -2.31 -7.84
C THR A 63 -8.61 -1.77 -7.48
N PHE A 64 -7.56 -2.46 -7.92
CA PHE A 64 -6.18 -2.06 -7.68
C PHE A 64 -5.91 -0.65 -8.26
N PHE A 65 -6.25 -0.43 -9.53
CA PHE A 65 -5.99 0.87 -10.16
C PHE A 65 -6.85 1.99 -9.58
N ARG A 66 -8.06 1.69 -9.17
CA ARG A 66 -8.90 2.68 -8.47
C ARG A 66 -8.28 3.09 -7.15
N SER A 67 -7.77 2.11 -6.40
CA SER A 67 -7.10 2.37 -5.13
C SER A 67 -5.83 3.19 -5.32
N LEU A 68 -5.02 2.87 -6.33
CA LEU A 68 -3.83 3.64 -6.66
C LEU A 68 -4.16 5.09 -6.99
N LYS A 69 -5.20 5.30 -7.78
CA LYS A 69 -5.61 6.65 -8.16
C LYS A 69 -5.97 7.49 -6.93
N LYS A 70 -6.67 6.88 -5.98
CA LYS A 70 -7.05 7.58 -4.75
C LYS A 70 -5.85 7.86 -3.87
N LEU A 71 -4.92 6.91 -3.74
CA LEU A 71 -3.70 7.10 -2.97
C LEU A 71 -2.85 8.22 -3.57
N ARG A 72 -2.74 8.30 -4.89
CA ARG A 72 -2.04 9.39 -5.58
C ARG A 72 -2.72 10.73 -5.35
N ARG A 73 -4.04 10.77 -5.46
CA ARG A 73 -4.82 12.00 -5.28
C ARG A 73 -4.64 12.56 -3.87
N LYS A 74 -4.50 11.69 -2.87
CA LYS A 74 -4.28 12.11 -1.50
C LYS A 74 -2.80 12.35 -1.16
N ASN A 75 -1.92 12.26 -2.15
CA ASN A 75 -0.48 12.46 -1.98
C ASN A 75 0.16 11.48 -1.01
N ILE A 76 -0.37 10.26 -0.94
CA ILE A 76 0.20 9.21 -0.11
C ILE A 76 1.30 8.48 -0.87
N ILE A 77 1.10 8.30 -2.17
CA ILE A 77 2.10 7.68 -3.05
C ILE A 77 2.38 8.60 -4.23
N LYS A 78 3.52 8.36 -4.87
CA LYS A 78 3.92 9.00 -6.12
C LYS A 78 4.23 7.93 -7.15
N VAL A 79 3.87 8.21 -8.39
CA VAL A 79 4.19 7.32 -9.51
C VAL A 79 5.08 8.09 -10.48
N SER A 80 6.20 7.50 -10.84
CA SER A 80 7.13 8.09 -11.79
C SER A 80 7.42 7.10 -12.91
N LYS A 81 7.68 7.63 -14.09
CA LYS A 81 8.06 6.81 -15.24
C LYS A 81 9.57 6.60 -15.26
N ASP A 82 9.99 5.43 -15.77
CA ASP A 82 11.39 5.15 -15.98
C ASP A 82 11.95 6.12 -17.05
N THR A 83 13.12 6.66 -16.81
CA THR A 83 13.78 7.58 -17.76
C THR A 83 14.20 6.89 -19.05
N PHE A 84 14.46 5.60 -18.99
CA PHE A 84 14.92 4.84 -20.17
C PHE A 84 13.80 4.06 -20.87
N ASP A 85 12.75 3.69 -20.14
CA ASP A 85 11.63 2.96 -20.70
C ASP A 85 10.32 3.55 -20.17
N SER A 86 9.69 4.39 -20.98
CA SER A 86 8.46 5.10 -20.60
C SER A 86 7.28 4.16 -20.35
N ARG A 87 7.39 2.88 -20.73
CA ARG A 87 6.34 1.89 -20.45
C ARG A 87 6.40 1.39 -19.02
N LYS A 88 7.52 1.60 -18.33
CA LYS A 88 7.68 1.19 -16.93
C LYS A 88 7.34 2.36 -16.02
N SER A 89 6.62 2.05 -14.94
CA SER A 89 6.28 3.04 -13.92
C SER A 89 6.68 2.47 -12.55
N PHE A 90 7.23 3.35 -11.72
CA PHE A 90 7.67 2.99 -10.37
C PHE A 90 6.87 3.74 -9.35
N ILE A 91 6.69 3.12 -8.18
CA ILE A 91 5.95 3.73 -7.09
C ILE A 91 6.89 4.06 -5.94
N SER A 92 6.68 5.22 -5.35
CA SER A 92 7.33 5.63 -4.11
C SER A 92 6.28 6.13 -3.15
N VAL A 93 6.61 6.13 -1.87
CA VAL A 93 5.73 6.61 -0.81
C VAL A 93 6.21 8.00 -0.39
N THR A 94 5.27 8.91 -0.15
CA THR A 94 5.63 10.25 0.27
C THR A 94 6.32 10.22 1.64
N LYS A 95 7.15 11.22 1.92
CA LYS A 95 8.02 11.25 3.09
C LYS A 95 7.28 11.00 4.41
N LYS A 96 6.06 11.50 4.53
CA LYS A 96 5.25 11.32 5.72
C LYS A 96 5.04 9.85 6.11
N TYR A 97 5.05 8.96 5.13
CA TYR A 97 4.74 7.54 5.34
C TYR A 97 5.96 6.63 5.22
N GLN A 98 7.12 7.20 5.08
CA GLN A 98 8.37 6.42 4.99
C GLN A 98 8.86 5.91 6.34
#